data_b37471e7ad1993ba41916d11eb65b861
#
_entry.id   b37471e7ad1993ba41916d11eb65b861
#
_cell.length_a   1.000
_cell.length_b   1.000
_cell.length_c   1.000
_cell.angle_alpha   90.00
_cell.angle_beta   90.00
_cell.angle_gamma   90.00
#
_symmetry.space_group_name_H-M   'P 1'
#
loop_
_entity.id
_entity.type
_entity.pdbx_description
1 polymer ?
#
loop_
_entity_poly.entity_id
_entity_poly.type
_entity_poly.pdbx_seq_one_letter_code
_entity_poly.pdbx_strand_id
1 'polypeptide(L)'
;RGFSEPTPYGMTLVKRGFLKMGIDSQDSLWGKKTPVKEISVDGFWMDETEITNSQYKQFVNWVRDSILRTRLADPNYGGDETYMITEDKNGDPVTPHLDWNKRLPRKPSEDELRAIESLYTTNPVTGEKLLDYSQLNYKYEVYDYTAAALRRNRLNPAERNLNTDITINPNEVVMISKDTAYIDDEGRIVRETINRPLSGPWDFLNTYIVNIYPDTTCWVNDFRNSDNEVYLRNYFSNPAYNDYPVVGVTWEQANAFCAW
;
A
#
# COMPACT_ATOMS: atom_id res chain seq x y z
N ARG A 1 -14.33 -17.35 -30.20
CA ARG A 1 -12.96 -16.90 -29.91
C ARG A 1 -12.86 -16.81 -28.40
N GLY A 2 -11.99 -17.64 -27.79
CA GLY A 2 -11.75 -17.56 -26.34
C GLY A 2 -11.13 -16.20 -26.01
N PHE A 3 -11.57 -15.60 -24.89
CA PHE A 3 -10.92 -14.43 -24.33
C PHE A 3 -9.50 -14.85 -23.93
N SER A 4 -8.49 -14.15 -24.44
CA SER A 4 -7.11 -14.29 -24.03
C SER A 4 -6.69 -12.97 -23.43
N GLU A 5 -6.34 -12.99 -22.17
CA GLU A 5 -5.82 -11.81 -21.49
C GLU A 5 -4.42 -11.49 -22.03
N PRO A 6 -4.13 -10.22 -22.38
CA PRO A 6 -2.80 -9.86 -22.82
C PRO A 6 -1.81 -10.03 -21.66
N THR A 7 -0.60 -10.52 -21.97
CA THR A 7 0.47 -10.67 -20.99
C THR A 7 0.86 -9.29 -20.44
N PRO A 8 0.75 -9.06 -19.12
CA PRO A 8 1.23 -7.82 -18.52
C PRO A 8 2.75 -7.67 -18.71
N TYR A 9 3.22 -6.44 -18.85
CA TYR A 9 4.64 -6.17 -19.07
C TYR A 9 5.49 -6.64 -17.89
N GLY A 10 6.57 -7.39 -18.17
CA GLY A 10 7.49 -7.92 -17.15
C GLY A 10 6.94 -9.05 -16.29
N MET A 11 5.79 -9.65 -16.68
CA MET A 11 5.18 -10.76 -15.96
C MET A 11 5.14 -12.03 -16.80
N THR A 12 5.20 -13.16 -16.13
CA THR A 12 4.99 -14.49 -16.73
C THR A 12 3.77 -15.18 -16.13
N LEU A 13 3.04 -15.94 -16.95
CA LEU A 13 1.88 -16.70 -16.51
C LEU A 13 2.32 -17.98 -15.81
N VAL A 14 2.07 -18.07 -14.51
CA VAL A 14 2.12 -19.33 -13.76
C VAL A 14 0.80 -20.04 -13.97
N LYS A 15 0.83 -21.18 -14.66
CA LYS A 15 -0.38 -21.97 -14.95
C LYS A 15 -0.89 -22.63 -13.67
N ARG A 16 -2.20 -22.88 -13.64
CA ARG A 16 -2.84 -23.68 -12.57
C ARG A 16 -2.11 -25.01 -12.37
N GLY A 17 -1.87 -25.34 -11.11
CA GLY A 17 -1.16 -26.56 -10.75
C GLY A 17 -1.40 -26.98 -9.31
N PHE A 18 -0.66 -28.02 -8.90
CA PHE A 18 -0.64 -28.52 -7.52
C PHE A 18 0.74 -28.34 -6.94
N LEU A 19 0.81 -27.92 -5.69
CA LEU A 19 2.04 -27.77 -4.93
C LEU A 19 1.95 -28.64 -3.67
N LYS A 20 2.99 -29.44 -3.44
CA LYS A 20 3.22 -30.09 -2.13
C LYS A 20 4.00 -29.12 -1.25
N MET A 21 3.33 -28.55 -0.25
CA MET A 21 3.92 -27.60 0.70
C MET A 21 4.19 -28.30 2.03
N GLY A 22 5.40 -28.18 2.53
CA GLY A 22 5.85 -28.79 3.77
C GLY A 22 7.14 -29.59 3.58
N ILE A 23 7.76 -29.98 4.70
CA ILE A 23 9.02 -30.75 4.71
C ILE A 23 8.71 -32.21 5.03
N ASP A 24 8.92 -33.09 4.05
CA ASP A 24 8.69 -34.54 4.18
C ASP A 24 9.92 -35.25 4.78
N SER A 25 11.12 -34.73 4.59
CA SER A 25 12.37 -35.32 5.07
C SER A 25 12.72 -34.87 6.48
N GLN A 26 13.43 -35.73 7.20
CA GLN A 26 14.05 -35.42 8.50
C GLN A 26 15.28 -34.51 8.31
N ASP A 27 15.13 -33.38 7.72
CA ASP A 27 16.21 -32.42 7.68
C ASP A 27 16.30 -31.71 9.04
N SER A 28 17.23 -32.16 9.85
CA SER A 28 17.48 -31.66 11.20
C SER A 28 18.01 -30.23 11.23
N LEU A 29 18.42 -29.66 10.07
CA LEU A 29 18.96 -28.31 9.95
C LEU A 29 17.86 -27.27 9.93
N TRP A 30 16.64 -27.61 9.49
CA TRP A 30 15.53 -26.68 9.30
C TRP A 30 14.40 -26.81 10.33
N GLY A 31 14.60 -27.54 11.43
CA GLY A 31 13.70 -27.54 12.57
C GLY A 31 12.51 -28.51 12.46
N LYS A 32 11.38 -28.14 13.00
CA LYS A 32 10.22 -29.04 13.24
C LYS A 32 9.62 -29.54 11.91
N LYS A 33 9.34 -30.87 11.88
CA LYS A 33 8.55 -31.47 10.80
C LYS A 33 7.24 -30.72 10.62
N THR A 34 6.99 -30.26 9.42
CA THR A 34 5.69 -29.73 9.04
C THR A 34 4.96 -30.77 8.17
N PRO A 35 3.69 -31.06 8.43
CA PRO A 35 2.95 -32.00 7.61
C PRO A 35 2.87 -31.51 6.17
N VAL A 36 3.17 -32.41 5.22
CA VAL A 36 3.02 -32.11 3.79
C VAL A 36 1.55 -31.94 3.47
N LYS A 37 1.20 -30.81 2.87
CA LYS A 37 -0.16 -30.52 2.36
C LYS A 37 -0.11 -30.37 0.84
N GLU A 38 -1.05 -31.00 0.15
CA GLU A 38 -1.29 -30.72 -1.27
C GLU A 38 -2.21 -29.51 -1.39
N ILE A 39 -1.72 -28.49 -2.08
CA ILE A 39 -2.46 -27.24 -2.31
C ILE A 39 -2.66 -27.06 -3.81
N SER A 40 -3.91 -26.85 -4.22
CA SER A 40 -4.25 -26.42 -5.57
C SER A 40 -4.08 -24.91 -5.68
N VAL A 41 -3.34 -24.46 -6.68
CA VAL A 41 -3.09 -23.04 -6.94
C VAL A 41 -3.66 -22.71 -8.31
N ASP A 42 -4.54 -21.73 -8.38
CA ASP A 42 -5.06 -21.23 -9.65
C ASP A 42 -3.98 -20.48 -10.44
N GLY A 43 -4.16 -20.34 -11.75
CA GLY A 43 -3.21 -19.59 -12.58
C GLY A 43 -3.17 -18.11 -12.19
N PHE A 44 -1.96 -17.53 -12.17
CA PHE A 44 -1.74 -16.13 -11.85
C PHE A 44 -0.54 -15.56 -12.63
N TRP A 45 -0.48 -14.23 -12.71
CA TRP A 45 0.66 -13.52 -13.24
C TRP A 45 1.67 -13.26 -12.14
N MET A 46 2.94 -13.46 -12.43
CA MET A 46 4.05 -13.21 -11.50
C MET A 46 5.13 -12.40 -12.22
N ASP A 47 5.71 -11.42 -11.53
CA ASP A 47 6.87 -10.68 -12.04
C ASP A 47 8.01 -11.64 -12.35
N GLU A 48 8.73 -11.41 -13.46
CA GLU A 48 9.88 -12.23 -13.88
C GLU A 48 11.10 -11.99 -12.99
N THR A 49 11.17 -10.83 -12.35
CA THR A 49 12.27 -10.41 -11.49
C THR A 49 11.74 -9.85 -10.18
N GLU A 50 12.54 -9.91 -9.13
CA GLU A 50 12.23 -9.25 -7.86
C GLU A 50 12.20 -7.73 -8.04
N ILE A 51 11.34 -7.04 -7.25
CA ILE A 51 11.29 -5.58 -7.23
C ILE A 51 12.60 -5.03 -6.69
N THR A 52 13.21 -4.13 -7.45
CA THR A 52 14.50 -3.53 -7.09
C THR A 52 14.36 -2.34 -6.14
N ASN A 53 15.47 -1.98 -5.46
CA ASN A 53 15.54 -0.77 -4.65
C ASN A 53 15.16 0.49 -5.44
N SER A 54 15.60 0.56 -6.71
CA SER A 54 15.28 1.69 -7.60
C SER A 54 13.78 1.83 -7.86
N GLN A 55 13.09 0.71 -8.13
CA GLN A 55 11.65 0.70 -8.35
C GLN A 55 10.89 1.08 -7.09
N TYR A 56 11.25 0.49 -5.95
CA TYR A 56 10.60 0.81 -4.68
C TYR A 56 10.86 2.27 -4.24
N LYS A 57 12.03 2.82 -4.52
CA LYS A 57 12.33 4.25 -4.28
C LYS A 57 11.41 5.18 -5.06
N GLN A 58 10.93 4.80 -6.24
CA GLN A 58 9.97 5.62 -6.98
C GLN A 58 8.68 5.78 -6.18
N PHE A 59 8.17 4.70 -5.61
CA PHE A 59 7.01 4.73 -4.72
C PHE A 59 7.26 5.61 -3.49
N VAL A 60 8.38 5.41 -2.79
CA VAL A 60 8.75 6.21 -1.60
C VAL A 60 8.83 7.70 -1.95
N ASN A 61 9.47 8.04 -3.06
CA ASN A 61 9.58 9.42 -3.52
C ASN A 61 8.22 10.01 -3.91
N TRP A 62 7.36 9.23 -4.56
CA TRP A 62 6.03 9.67 -4.92
C TRP A 62 5.19 9.97 -3.66
N VAL A 63 5.22 9.09 -2.66
CA VAL A 63 4.51 9.32 -1.38
C VAL A 63 5.06 10.55 -0.67
N ARG A 64 6.39 10.71 -0.58
CA ARG A 64 7.02 11.92 -0.03
C ARG A 64 6.53 13.18 -0.73
N ASP A 65 6.56 13.18 -2.06
CA ASP A 65 6.16 14.35 -2.85
C ASP A 65 4.65 14.62 -2.75
N SER A 66 3.84 13.57 -2.59
CA SER A 66 2.40 13.70 -2.31
C SER A 66 2.15 14.39 -0.97
N ILE A 67 2.83 13.95 0.09
CA ILE A 67 2.72 14.57 1.42
C ILE A 67 3.19 16.04 1.39
N LEU A 68 4.31 16.32 0.72
CA LEU A 68 4.81 17.68 0.58
C LEU A 68 3.80 18.59 -0.12
N ARG A 69 3.20 18.15 -1.24
CA ARG A 69 2.17 18.92 -1.95
C ARG A 69 0.93 19.15 -1.11
N THR A 70 0.50 18.13 -0.35
CA THR A 70 -0.63 18.25 0.56
C THR A 70 -0.37 19.32 1.62
N ARG A 71 0.83 19.36 2.21
CA ARG A 71 1.22 20.37 3.21
C ARG A 71 1.38 21.77 2.60
N LEU A 72 1.93 21.85 1.39
CA LEU A 72 2.03 23.11 0.66
C LEU A 72 0.66 23.67 0.25
N ALA A 73 -0.37 22.86 0.18
CA ALA A 73 -1.75 23.29 -0.05
C ALA A 73 -2.53 23.55 1.26
N ASP A 74 -2.02 23.12 2.42
CA ASP A 74 -2.74 23.21 3.69
C ASP A 74 -2.50 24.57 4.37
N PRO A 75 -3.58 25.36 4.61
CA PRO A 75 -3.47 26.64 5.31
C PRO A 75 -2.84 26.56 6.71
N ASN A 76 -2.93 25.41 7.40
CA ASN A 76 -2.30 25.23 8.71
C ASN A 76 -0.77 25.30 8.65
N TYR A 77 -0.19 25.02 7.49
CA TYR A 77 1.25 25.20 7.23
C TYR A 77 1.56 26.52 6.52
N GLY A 78 0.57 27.43 6.39
CA GLY A 78 0.70 28.67 5.62
C GLY A 78 0.66 28.44 4.10
N GLY A 79 0.18 27.27 3.68
CA GLY A 79 0.04 26.91 2.28
C GLY A 79 -1.14 27.59 1.59
N ASP A 80 -1.17 27.48 0.28
CA ASP A 80 -2.26 27.97 -0.55
C ASP A 80 -2.77 26.85 -1.48
N GLU A 81 -3.97 27.03 -2.03
CA GLU A 81 -4.62 26.06 -2.91
C GLU A 81 -3.90 25.85 -4.26
N THR A 82 -2.81 26.56 -4.52
CA THR A 82 -2.11 26.51 -5.81
C THR A 82 -1.49 25.14 -6.12
N TYR A 83 -1.38 24.24 -5.13
CA TYR A 83 -0.93 22.86 -5.29
C TYR A 83 -2.08 21.85 -5.46
N MET A 84 -3.33 22.35 -5.51
CA MET A 84 -4.53 21.56 -5.71
C MET A 84 -5.22 21.97 -7.01
N ILE A 85 -5.85 21.00 -7.67
CA ILE A 85 -6.78 21.25 -8.78
C ILE A 85 -8.17 21.15 -8.17
N THR A 86 -8.92 22.25 -8.20
CA THR A 86 -10.29 22.38 -7.69
C THR A 86 -11.31 22.59 -8.79
N GLU A 87 -10.84 22.95 -9.99
CA GLU A 87 -11.65 23.20 -11.18
C GLU A 87 -11.06 22.45 -12.39
N ASP A 88 -11.92 22.03 -13.30
CA ASP A 88 -11.50 21.44 -14.57
C ASP A 88 -11.09 22.55 -15.58
N LYS A 89 -10.73 22.12 -16.81
CA LYS A 89 -10.32 23.04 -17.90
C LYS A 89 -11.44 23.98 -18.34
N ASN A 90 -12.69 23.69 -18.00
CA ASN A 90 -13.86 24.50 -18.35
C ASN A 90 -14.27 25.46 -17.22
N GLY A 91 -13.63 25.33 -16.03
CA GLY A 91 -13.97 26.08 -14.82
C GLY A 91 -15.07 25.40 -13.99
N ASP A 92 -15.42 24.15 -14.29
CA ASP A 92 -16.37 23.39 -13.49
C ASP A 92 -15.68 22.81 -12.23
N PRO A 93 -16.32 22.88 -11.04
CA PRO A 93 -15.73 22.38 -9.81
C PRO A 93 -15.55 20.86 -9.86
N VAL A 94 -14.36 20.39 -9.51
CA VAL A 94 -14.02 18.97 -9.39
C VAL A 94 -13.64 18.63 -7.95
N THR A 95 -13.66 17.33 -7.62
CA THR A 95 -13.12 16.87 -6.34
C THR A 95 -11.65 17.30 -6.23
N PRO A 96 -11.29 18.07 -5.19
CA PRO A 96 -9.93 18.56 -5.02
C PRO A 96 -8.90 17.42 -5.04
N HIS A 97 -7.88 17.56 -5.87
CA HIS A 97 -6.79 16.61 -5.98
C HIS A 97 -5.46 17.32 -6.25
N LEU A 98 -4.34 16.65 -5.98
CA LEU A 98 -3.01 17.26 -6.10
C LEU A 98 -2.64 17.60 -7.55
N ASP A 99 -2.10 18.79 -7.77
CA ASP A 99 -1.53 19.18 -9.05
C ASP A 99 -0.08 18.65 -9.18
N TRP A 100 0.08 17.56 -9.88
CA TRP A 100 1.37 16.98 -10.18
C TRP A 100 2.19 17.71 -11.25
N ASN A 101 1.56 18.59 -12.04
CA ASN A 101 2.25 19.40 -13.05
C ASN A 101 2.99 20.59 -12.41
N LYS A 102 2.51 21.08 -11.27
CA LYS A 102 3.17 22.14 -10.53
C LYS A 102 4.46 21.60 -9.91
N ARG A 103 5.57 22.27 -10.17
CA ARG A 103 6.87 21.91 -9.61
C ARG A 103 6.98 22.34 -8.15
N LEU A 104 7.64 21.54 -7.34
CA LEU A 104 8.00 21.94 -5.97
C LEU A 104 8.91 23.18 -6.02
N PRO A 105 8.80 24.11 -5.05
CA PRO A 105 9.51 25.38 -5.08
C PRO A 105 11.02 25.16 -4.91
N ARG A 106 11.81 25.77 -5.79
CA ARG A 106 13.29 25.76 -5.67
C ARG A 106 13.82 26.77 -4.68
N LYS A 107 13.07 27.86 -4.49
CA LYS A 107 13.32 28.94 -3.51
C LYS A 107 12.03 29.13 -2.76
N PRO A 108 11.78 28.32 -1.72
CA PRO A 108 10.54 28.39 -0.97
C PRO A 108 10.43 29.72 -0.21
N SER A 109 9.21 30.22 -0.09
CA SER A 109 8.86 31.28 0.86
C SER A 109 9.01 30.78 2.30
N GLU A 110 8.84 31.64 3.27
CA GLU A 110 8.97 31.26 4.69
C GLU A 110 7.91 30.22 5.10
N ASP A 111 6.68 30.38 4.60
CA ASP A 111 5.57 29.45 4.84
C ASP A 111 5.76 28.11 4.09
N GLU A 112 6.16 28.15 2.83
CA GLU A 112 6.51 26.94 2.07
C GLU A 112 7.68 26.19 2.70
N LEU A 113 8.68 26.92 3.23
CA LEU A 113 9.79 26.32 3.94
C LEU A 113 9.33 25.59 5.20
N ARG A 114 8.40 26.18 5.97
CA ARG A 114 7.81 25.55 7.16
C ARG A 114 7.07 24.24 6.78
N ALA A 115 6.28 24.27 5.71
CA ALA A 115 5.59 23.10 5.21
C ALA A 115 6.56 21.98 4.80
N ILE A 116 7.63 22.33 4.09
CA ILE A 116 8.68 21.39 3.68
C ILE A 116 9.42 20.83 4.89
N GLU A 117 9.87 21.70 5.80
CA GLU A 117 10.65 21.33 6.98
C GLU A 117 9.87 20.43 7.96
N SER A 118 8.54 20.52 7.97
CA SER A 118 7.71 19.69 8.83
C SER A 118 7.84 18.18 8.54
N LEU A 119 8.36 17.81 7.35
CA LEU A 119 8.63 16.41 6.97
C LEU A 119 10.06 15.96 7.36
N TYR A 120 10.84 16.83 7.94
CA TYR A 120 12.24 16.54 8.30
C TYR A 120 12.44 16.67 9.81
N THR A 121 13.32 15.83 10.33
CA THR A 121 13.84 15.93 11.70
C THR A 121 15.28 16.40 11.66
N THR A 122 15.72 17.08 12.73
CA THR A 122 17.12 17.48 12.87
C THR A 122 17.83 16.49 13.75
N ASN A 123 18.91 15.89 13.24
CA ASN A 123 19.78 15.05 14.07
C ASN A 123 20.38 15.89 15.22
N PRO A 124 20.12 15.55 16.48
CA PRO A 124 20.57 16.37 17.62
C PRO A 124 22.09 16.40 17.78
N VAL A 125 22.83 15.48 17.18
CA VAL A 125 24.28 15.38 17.28
C VAL A 125 25.00 16.10 16.13
N THR A 126 24.52 15.88 14.88
CA THR A 126 25.16 16.41 13.67
C THR A 126 24.53 17.71 13.17
N GLY A 127 23.33 18.07 13.64
CA GLY A 127 22.56 19.20 13.13
C GLY A 127 22.00 18.98 11.70
N GLU A 128 22.16 17.79 11.15
CA GLU A 128 21.77 17.45 9.81
C GLU A 128 20.23 17.22 9.72
N LYS A 129 19.61 17.79 8.70
CA LYS A 129 18.17 17.55 8.44
C LYS A 129 18.01 16.21 7.76
N LEU A 130 17.28 15.31 8.41
CA LEU A 130 16.97 13.98 7.92
C LEU A 130 15.46 13.88 7.66
N LEU A 131 15.09 13.22 6.57
CA LEU A 131 13.69 12.91 6.30
C LEU A 131 13.11 12.06 7.44
N ASP A 132 11.96 12.46 7.94
CA ASP A 132 11.25 11.69 8.96
C ASP A 132 10.45 10.56 8.28
N TYR A 133 11.05 9.40 8.20
CA TYR A 133 10.45 8.23 7.56
C TYR A 133 9.17 7.75 8.25
N SER A 134 8.96 8.08 9.52
CA SER A 134 7.74 7.71 10.26
C SER A 134 6.48 8.37 9.70
N GLN A 135 6.65 9.48 8.99
CA GLN A 135 5.57 10.23 8.36
C GLN A 135 5.22 9.76 6.95
N LEU A 136 6.01 8.85 6.37
CA LEU A 136 5.77 8.33 5.01
C LEU A 136 4.64 7.30 5.01
N ASN A 137 3.43 7.78 5.26
CA ASN A 137 2.22 6.98 5.33
C ASN A 137 1.46 7.08 4.00
N TYR A 138 1.21 5.93 3.38
CA TYR A 138 0.43 5.83 2.16
C TYR A 138 -0.96 5.29 2.47
N LYS A 139 -1.98 6.03 2.05
CA LYS A 139 -3.39 5.64 2.15
C LYS A 139 -3.86 5.11 0.79
N TYR A 140 -4.47 3.94 0.79
CA TYR A 140 -5.07 3.34 -0.39
C TYR A 140 -6.38 2.62 -0.06
N GLU A 141 -7.19 2.38 -1.07
CA GLU A 141 -8.47 1.70 -0.94
C GLU A 141 -8.48 0.44 -1.79
N VAL A 142 -9.06 -0.63 -1.25
CA VAL A 142 -9.20 -1.91 -1.93
C VAL A 142 -10.67 -2.31 -1.93
N TYR A 143 -11.21 -2.61 -3.11
CA TYR A 143 -12.57 -3.11 -3.23
C TYR A 143 -12.63 -4.59 -2.87
N ASP A 144 -13.48 -4.95 -1.91
CA ASP A 144 -13.70 -6.34 -1.50
C ASP A 144 -14.65 -7.04 -2.48
N TYR A 145 -14.07 -7.55 -3.57
CA TYR A 145 -14.82 -8.32 -4.56
C TYR A 145 -15.40 -9.61 -4.00
N THR A 146 -14.78 -10.20 -2.98
CA THR A 146 -15.26 -11.43 -2.34
C THR A 146 -16.54 -11.16 -1.58
N ALA A 147 -16.56 -10.13 -0.74
CA ALA A 147 -17.77 -9.71 -0.05
C ALA A 147 -18.86 -9.25 -1.03
N ALA A 148 -18.49 -8.47 -2.06
CA ALA A 148 -19.42 -7.97 -3.06
C ALA A 148 -20.05 -9.09 -3.90
N ALA A 149 -19.34 -10.19 -4.17
CA ALA A 149 -19.82 -11.33 -4.95
C ALA A 149 -20.84 -12.21 -4.21
N LEU A 150 -20.92 -12.09 -2.87
CA LEU A 150 -21.89 -12.87 -2.09
C LEU A 150 -23.33 -12.47 -2.43
N ARG A 151 -24.19 -13.45 -2.69
CA ARG A 151 -25.60 -13.19 -3.05
C ARG A 151 -26.33 -12.36 -2.01
N ARG A 152 -26.14 -12.64 -0.72
CA ARG A 152 -26.74 -11.88 0.39
C ARG A 152 -26.39 -10.39 0.37
N ASN A 153 -25.25 -10.05 -0.24
CA ASN A 153 -24.70 -8.70 -0.30
C ASN A 153 -25.07 -7.95 -1.59
N ARG A 154 -25.93 -8.54 -2.44
CA ARG A 154 -26.40 -7.83 -3.63
C ARG A 154 -27.20 -6.60 -3.23
N LEU A 155 -26.90 -5.49 -3.88
CA LEU A 155 -27.55 -4.19 -3.62
C LEU A 155 -29.06 -4.26 -3.92
N ASN A 156 -29.42 -4.95 -5.01
CA ASN A 156 -30.83 -5.19 -5.32
C ASN A 156 -31.38 -6.38 -4.52
N PRO A 157 -32.28 -6.17 -3.54
CA PRO A 157 -32.84 -7.25 -2.73
C PRO A 157 -33.50 -8.37 -3.53
N ALA A 158 -34.13 -8.05 -4.67
CA ALA A 158 -34.81 -9.03 -5.53
C ALA A 158 -33.84 -10.06 -6.13
N GLU A 159 -32.56 -9.71 -6.28
CA GLU A 159 -31.53 -10.58 -6.83
C GLU A 159 -30.91 -11.54 -5.83
N ARG A 160 -31.19 -11.38 -4.54
CA ARG A 160 -30.61 -12.20 -3.46
C ARG A 160 -31.09 -13.66 -3.51
N ASN A 161 -32.32 -13.89 -3.99
CA ASN A 161 -32.96 -15.21 -4.05
C ASN A 161 -32.94 -15.88 -5.45
N LEU A 162 -32.29 -15.25 -6.42
CA LEU A 162 -32.26 -15.80 -7.78
C LEU A 162 -31.43 -17.11 -7.82
N ASN A 163 -32.06 -18.17 -8.36
CA ASN A 163 -31.43 -19.47 -8.59
C ASN A 163 -30.83 -20.12 -7.32
N THR A 164 -31.52 -20.05 -6.19
CA THR A 164 -31.10 -20.66 -4.91
C THR A 164 -32.32 -21.28 -4.22
N ASP A 165 -32.11 -22.42 -3.57
CA ASP A 165 -33.09 -23.06 -2.69
C ASP A 165 -33.18 -22.41 -1.30
N ILE A 166 -32.22 -21.51 -0.98
CA ILE A 166 -32.17 -20.78 0.26
C ILE A 166 -32.92 -19.47 0.11
N THR A 167 -34.00 -19.31 0.88
CA THR A 167 -34.77 -18.07 0.92
C THR A 167 -34.06 -17.07 1.83
N ILE A 168 -33.59 -15.99 1.25
CA ILE A 168 -33.04 -14.83 1.99
C ILE A 168 -34.17 -13.81 2.12
N ASN A 169 -34.41 -13.30 3.32
CA ASN A 169 -35.41 -12.24 3.52
C ASN A 169 -34.98 -10.97 2.76
N PRO A 170 -35.71 -10.54 1.72
CA PRO A 170 -35.32 -9.37 0.94
C PRO A 170 -35.34 -8.05 1.74
N ASN A 171 -36.10 -8.00 2.81
CA ASN A 171 -36.23 -6.82 3.69
C ASN A 171 -35.22 -6.82 4.84
N GLU A 172 -34.39 -7.84 4.96
CA GLU A 172 -33.36 -7.88 5.99
C GLU A 172 -32.26 -6.86 5.68
N VAL A 173 -31.90 -6.10 6.71
CA VAL A 173 -30.77 -5.18 6.63
C VAL A 173 -29.47 -5.99 6.61
N VAL A 174 -28.78 -5.98 5.49
CA VAL A 174 -27.50 -6.65 5.37
C VAL A 174 -26.42 -5.80 6.01
N MET A 175 -25.71 -6.38 6.97
CA MET A 175 -24.56 -5.74 7.61
C MET A 175 -23.28 -6.17 6.92
N ILE A 176 -22.42 -5.20 6.63
CA ILE A 176 -21.09 -5.40 5.99
C ILE A 176 -20.02 -5.00 6.99
N SER A 177 -19.02 -5.88 7.14
CA SER A 177 -17.77 -5.56 7.81
C SER A 177 -16.85 -4.85 6.83
N LYS A 178 -16.36 -3.69 7.22
CA LYS A 178 -15.47 -2.86 6.41
C LYS A 178 -14.25 -2.50 7.24
N ASP A 179 -13.06 -2.77 6.69
CA ASP A 179 -11.81 -2.30 7.29
C ASP A 179 -11.60 -0.82 6.96
N THR A 180 -11.27 -0.05 7.97
CA THR A 180 -10.95 1.37 7.84
C THR A 180 -9.67 1.70 8.61
N ALA A 181 -8.94 2.67 8.12
CA ALA A 181 -7.76 3.19 8.79
C ALA A 181 -7.74 4.72 8.73
N TYR A 182 -7.28 5.35 9.80
CA TYR A 182 -7.07 6.78 9.88
C TYR A 182 -5.81 7.09 10.72
N ILE A 183 -5.35 8.32 10.64
CA ILE A 183 -4.25 8.81 11.47
C ILE A 183 -4.88 9.63 12.59
N ASP A 184 -4.58 9.29 13.86
CA ASP A 184 -5.06 10.02 15.02
C ASP A 184 -4.31 11.35 15.25
N ASP A 185 -4.72 12.11 16.25
CA ASP A 185 -4.14 13.43 16.59
C ASP A 185 -2.69 13.31 17.05
N GLU A 186 -2.24 12.13 17.51
CA GLU A 186 -0.87 11.83 17.86
C GLU A 186 -0.02 11.32 16.68
N GLY A 187 -0.61 11.24 15.49
CA GLY A 187 0.07 10.80 14.26
C GLY A 187 0.19 9.27 14.12
N ARG A 188 -0.53 8.48 14.93
CA ARG A 188 -0.50 7.02 14.88
C ARG A 188 -1.55 6.49 13.90
N ILE A 189 -1.20 5.41 13.21
CA ILE A 189 -2.14 4.71 12.35
C ILE A 189 -3.08 3.87 13.23
N VAL A 190 -4.36 4.21 13.22
CA VAL A 190 -5.43 3.46 13.85
C VAL A 190 -6.15 2.63 12.79
N ARG A 191 -6.35 1.34 13.06
CA ARG A 191 -7.05 0.39 12.19
C ARG A 191 -8.26 -0.16 12.92
N GLU A 192 -9.40 -0.11 12.27
CA GLU A 192 -10.67 -0.56 12.83
C GLU A 192 -11.47 -1.34 11.78
N THR A 193 -12.19 -2.36 12.24
CA THR A 193 -13.21 -3.02 11.42
C THR A 193 -14.57 -2.55 11.89
N ILE A 194 -15.27 -1.81 11.05
CA ILE A 194 -16.60 -1.28 11.34
C ILE A 194 -17.68 -2.12 10.67
N ASN A 195 -18.80 -2.33 11.39
CA ASN A 195 -19.99 -2.97 10.83
C ASN A 195 -21.02 -1.89 10.51
N ARG A 196 -21.48 -1.87 9.26
CA ARG A 196 -22.48 -0.89 8.80
C ARG A 196 -23.52 -1.53 7.88
N PRO A 197 -24.72 -0.95 7.78
CA PRO A 197 -25.71 -1.38 6.82
C PRO A 197 -25.22 -1.18 5.40
N LEU A 198 -25.45 -2.17 4.52
CA LEU A 198 -25.15 -2.08 3.10
C LEU A 198 -26.08 -1.05 2.45
N SER A 199 -25.52 0.01 1.90
CA SER A 199 -26.23 1.11 1.24
C SER A 199 -25.78 1.34 -0.20
N GLY A 200 -24.55 0.94 -0.55
CA GLY A 200 -24.01 1.15 -1.89
C GLY A 200 -22.69 0.40 -2.14
N PRO A 201 -22.16 0.46 -3.36
CA PRO A 201 -20.92 -0.23 -3.72
C PRO A 201 -19.71 0.27 -2.91
N TRP A 202 -19.74 1.51 -2.42
CA TRP A 202 -18.68 2.08 -1.57
C TRP A 202 -18.54 1.39 -0.21
N ASP A 203 -19.54 0.60 0.22
CA ASP A 203 -19.46 -0.15 1.48
C ASP A 203 -18.49 -1.32 1.39
N PHE A 204 -18.10 -1.72 0.18
CA PHE A 204 -17.08 -2.74 -0.07
C PHE A 204 -15.67 -2.18 -0.26
N LEU A 205 -15.47 -0.87 -0.11
CA LEU A 205 -14.14 -0.25 -0.18
C LEU A 205 -13.48 -0.27 1.20
N ASN A 206 -12.51 -1.13 1.39
CA ASN A 206 -11.65 -1.16 2.57
C ASN A 206 -10.57 -0.10 2.45
N THR A 207 -10.26 0.60 3.54
CA THR A 207 -9.25 1.66 3.56
C THR A 207 -8.07 1.21 4.41
N TYR A 208 -6.87 1.31 3.84
CA TYR A 208 -5.62 0.96 4.51
C TYR A 208 -4.68 2.17 4.53
N ILE A 209 -3.93 2.30 5.64
CA ILE A 209 -2.82 3.24 5.76
C ILE A 209 -1.61 2.44 6.21
N VAL A 210 -0.50 2.58 5.48
CA VAL A 210 0.73 1.84 5.73
C VAL A 210 1.91 2.79 5.66
N ASN A 211 2.79 2.75 6.68
CA ASN A 211 4.10 3.37 6.55
C ASN A 211 4.93 2.57 5.56
N ILE A 212 5.41 3.24 4.51
CA ILE A 212 5.97 2.56 3.34
C ILE A 212 7.50 2.46 3.35
N TYR A 213 8.18 3.02 4.34
CA TYR A 213 9.63 2.97 4.36
C TYR A 213 10.13 1.59 4.79
N PRO A 214 11.05 0.96 4.04
CA PRO A 214 11.55 -0.37 4.38
C PRO A 214 12.29 -0.38 5.72
N ASP A 215 12.23 -1.51 6.43
CA ASP A 215 13.07 -1.73 7.61
C ASP A 215 14.53 -1.90 7.20
N THR A 216 15.32 -0.86 7.40
CA THR A 216 16.76 -0.87 7.09
C THR A 216 17.58 -1.67 8.12
N THR A 217 16.97 -2.14 9.21
CA THR A 217 17.64 -2.89 10.28
C THR A 217 17.46 -4.41 10.12
N CYS A 218 16.74 -4.89 9.10
CA CYS A 218 16.46 -6.31 8.89
C CYS A 218 17.72 -7.18 8.84
N TRP A 219 18.82 -6.67 8.26
CA TRP A 219 20.10 -7.37 8.20
C TRP A 219 20.73 -7.63 9.57
N VAL A 220 20.54 -6.73 10.55
CA VAL A 220 21.04 -6.92 11.94
C VAL A 220 20.19 -7.95 12.66
N ASN A 221 18.88 -7.89 12.45
CA ASN A 221 17.94 -8.74 13.19
C ASN A 221 18.09 -10.20 12.80
N ASP A 222 18.30 -10.47 11.51
CA ASP A 222 18.39 -11.83 10.97
C ASP A 222 19.82 -12.42 11.09
N PHE A 223 20.84 -11.58 11.09
CA PHE A 223 22.25 -11.99 11.05
C PHE A 223 23.11 -11.25 12.07
N ARG A 224 22.75 -11.39 13.36
CA ARG A 224 23.33 -10.62 14.50
C ARG A 224 24.85 -10.68 14.66
N ASN A 225 25.53 -11.66 14.09
CA ASN A 225 26.97 -11.87 14.23
C ASN A 225 27.71 -11.87 12.89
N SER A 226 27.08 -11.31 11.84
CA SER A 226 27.72 -11.20 10.54
C SER A 226 28.34 -9.83 10.36
N ASP A 227 29.49 -9.75 9.68
CA ASP A 227 30.17 -8.50 9.30
C ASP A 227 29.39 -7.73 8.20
N ASN A 228 28.06 -7.73 8.29
CA ASN A 228 27.15 -7.10 7.33
C ASN A 228 26.97 -5.59 7.54
N GLU A 229 27.82 -4.93 8.31
CA GLU A 229 27.72 -3.49 8.59
C GLU A 229 27.63 -2.62 7.33
N VAL A 230 28.27 -3.03 6.26
CA VAL A 230 28.23 -2.31 4.98
C VAL A 230 26.82 -2.28 4.37
N TYR A 231 26.07 -3.38 4.50
CA TYR A 231 24.69 -3.48 4.02
C TYR A 231 23.69 -2.81 4.97
N LEU A 232 24.02 -2.74 6.28
CA LEU A 232 23.18 -2.21 7.32
C LEU A 232 22.86 -0.73 7.18
N ARG A 233 23.85 0.05 6.79
CA ARG A 233 23.74 1.51 6.88
C ARG A 233 23.14 2.15 5.64
N ASN A 234 23.28 1.55 4.47
CA ASN A 234 22.98 2.24 3.23
C ASN A 234 22.43 1.35 2.11
N TYR A 235 22.04 0.10 2.38
CA TYR A 235 21.60 -0.80 1.30
C TYR A 235 20.46 -0.21 0.47
N PHE A 236 19.42 0.31 1.12
CA PHE A 236 18.30 0.91 0.42
C PHE A 236 18.64 2.28 -0.19
N SER A 237 19.45 3.11 0.47
CA SER A 237 19.73 4.48 0.03
C SER A 237 20.85 4.58 -1.00
N ASN A 238 21.86 3.70 -0.95
CA ASN A 238 23.06 3.78 -1.78
C ASN A 238 22.76 3.44 -3.24
N PRO A 239 23.11 4.32 -4.20
CA PRO A 239 22.90 4.07 -5.63
C PRO A 239 23.55 2.79 -6.18
N ALA A 240 24.62 2.30 -5.54
CA ALA A 240 25.29 1.06 -5.94
C ALA A 240 24.39 -0.17 -5.87
N TYR A 241 23.35 -0.11 -5.03
CA TYR A 241 22.39 -1.22 -4.85
C TYR A 241 21.03 -0.95 -5.52
N ASN A 242 20.94 0.01 -6.42
CA ASN A 242 19.68 0.37 -7.08
C ASN A 242 19.02 -0.81 -7.81
N ASP A 243 19.81 -1.63 -8.46
CA ASP A 243 19.34 -2.78 -9.26
C ASP A 243 19.27 -4.08 -8.46
N TYR A 244 19.54 -4.02 -7.16
CA TYR A 244 19.39 -5.15 -6.24
C TYR A 244 17.98 -5.21 -5.70
N PRO A 245 17.49 -6.40 -5.27
CA PRO A 245 16.16 -6.57 -4.70
C PRO A 245 15.95 -5.69 -3.47
N VAL A 246 14.77 -5.10 -3.33
CA VAL A 246 14.40 -4.41 -2.10
C VAL A 246 14.21 -5.42 -0.97
N VAL A 247 14.76 -5.12 0.21
CA VAL A 247 14.64 -5.94 1.42
C VAL A 247 14.06 -5.13 2.57
N GLY A 248 13.59 -5.82 3.63
CA GLY A 248 12.97 -5.15 4.78
C GLY A 248 11.56 -4.63 4.49
N VAL A 249 10.90 -5.16 3.48
CA VAL A 249 9.52 -4.82 3.09
C VAL A 249 8.56 -5.85 3.67
N THR A 250 7.56 -5.39 4.42
CA THR A 250 6.49 -6.23 4.94
C THR A 250 5.48 -6.58 3.85
N TRP A 251 4.66 -7.61 4.11
CA TRP A 251 3.54 -7.97 3.22
C TRP A 251 2.58 -6.79 2.99
N GLU A 252 2.29 -6.00 4.04
CA GLU A 252 1.42 -4.82 3.94
C GLU A 252 2.03 -3.73 3.06
N GLN A 253 3.34 -3.50 3.18
CA GLN A 253 4.08 -2.56 2.34
C GLN A 253 4.11 -3.02 0.87
N ALA A 254 4.28 -4.33 0.64
CA ALA A 254 4.22 -4.89 -0.70
C ALA A 254 2.83 -4.71 -1.34
N ASN A 255 1.75 -4.94 -0.58
CA ASN A 255 0.39 -4.66 -1.06
C ASN A 255 0.16 -3.18 -1.36
N ALA A 256 0.68 -2.30 -0.51
CA ALA A 256 0.61 -0.85 -0.75
C ALA A 256 1.33 -0.45 -2.04
N PHE A 257 2.51 -1.04 -2.30
CA PHE A 257 3.25 -0.86 -3.55
C PHE A 257 2.45 -1.34 -4.78
N CYS A 258 1.82 -2.52 -4.68
CA CYS A 258 0.97 -3.04 -5.77
C CYS A 258 -0.28 -2.18 -6.03
N ALA A 259 -0.80 -1.52 -4.99
CA ALA A 259 -1.96 -0.63 -5.12
C ALA A 259 -1.60 0.73 -5.74
N TRP A 260 -0.34 1.18 -5.55
CA TRP A 260 0.21 2.39 -6.15
C TRP A 260 0.49 2.21 -7.63
#